data_b043925edd36abade2d67a9cd262db9c
#
_entry.id   b043925edd36abade2d67a9cd262db9c
#
_cell.length_a   1.000
_cell.length_b   1.000
_cell.length_c   1.000
_cell.angle_alpha   90.00
_cell.angle_beta   90.00
_cell.angle_gamma   90.00
#
_symmetry.space_group_name_H-M   'P 1'
#
loop_
_entity.id
_entity.type
_entity.pdbx_description
1 polymer ?
#
loop_
_entity_poly.entity_id
_entity_poly.type
_entity_poly.pdbx_seq_one_letter_code
_entity_poly.pdbx_strand_id
1 'polypeptide(L)'
;LVIVDGGKYKDMIASRMHRKNGSGSWMVYKGCDEEYAEQVTAEHKILVKNGNSKPRLEWVPKHSHADNHYLDAEVYAMAAADTLGVRMLHLQNIQEEPQEPKKEQYTPEEEWISQNESWL
;
A
#
# COMPACT_ATOMS: atom_id res chain seq x y z
N LEU A 1 -1.32 -4.42 -25.24
CA LEU A 1 -2.64 -4.10 -24.65
C LEU A 1 -2.79 -4.87 -23.34
N VAL A 2 -3.04 -4.17 -22.23
CA VAL A 2 -3.34 -4.79 -20.93
C VAL A 2 -4.82 -4.57 -20.64
N ILE A 3 -5.53 -5.67 -20.37
CA ILE A 3 -6.94 -5.63 -19.97
C ILE A 3 -6.97 -5.81 -18.44
N VAL A 4 -7.60 -4.86 -17.75
CA VAL A 4 -7.70 -4.85 -16.28
C VAL A 4 -9.11 -5.27 -15.87
N ASP A 5 -9.21 -6.28 -14.99
CA ASP A 5 -10.46 -6.62 -14.32
C ASP A 5 -10.70 -5.63 -13.17
N GLY A 6 -11.39 -4.52 -13.48
CA GLY A 6 -11.68 -3.47 -12.50
C GLY A 6 -12.46 -3.97 -11.29
N GLY A 7 -13.40 -4.90 -11.48
CA GLY A 7 -14.20 -5.47 -10.39
C GLY A 7 -13.34 -6.20 -9.37
N LYS A 8 -12.39 -7.00 -9.83
CA LYS A 8 -11.45 -7.72 -8.96
C LYS A 8 -10.58 -6.77 -8.15
N TYR A 9 -10.05 -5.71 -8.77
CA TYR A 9 -9.23 -4.74 -8.04
C TYR A 9 -10.06 -3.91 -7.07
N LYS A 10 -11.30 -3.55 -7.41
CA LYS A 10 -12.24 -2.91 -6.46
C LYS A 10 -12.51 -3.80 -5.25
N ASP A 11 -12.69 -5.12 -5.43
CA ASP A 11 -12.82 -6.09 -4.33
C ASP A 11 -11.58 -6.09 -3.43
N MET A 12 -10.39 -6.03 -4.02
CA MET A 12 -9.13 -6.00 -3.26
C MET A 12 -8.99 -4.71 -2.45
N ILE A 13 -9.31 -3.55 -3.04
CA ILE A 13 -9.29 -2.25 -2.38
C ILE A 13 -10.27 -2.26 -1.20
N ALA A 14 -11.52 -2.64 -1.42
CA ALA A 14 -12.54 -2.70 -0.38
C ALA A 14 -12.14 -3.65 0.77
N SER A 15 -11.58 -4.80 0.45
CA SER A 15 -11.06 -5.74 1.46
C SER A 15 -9.97 -5.12 2.32
N ARG A 16 -9.06 -4.32 1.75
CA ARG A 16 -8.00 -3.64 2.48
C ARG A 16 -8.52 -2.50 3.34
N MET A 17 -9.53 -1.75 2.86
CA MET A 17 -10.19 -0.68 3.63
C MET A 17 -10.89 -1.22 4.88
N HIS A 18 -11.44 -2.44 4.84
CA HIS A 18 -12.12 -3.06 5.98
C HIS A 18 -11.16 -3.71 6.99
N ARG A 19 -9.87 -3.81 6.70
CA ARG A 19 -8.90 -4.36 7.65
C ARG A 19 -8.59 -3.34 8.74
N LYS A 20 -8.35 -3.85 9.95
CA LYS A 20 -7.78 -3.03 11.04
C LYS A 20 -6.44 -2.46 10.61
N ASN A 21 -6.11 -1.27 11.10
CA ASN A 21 -4.83 -0.62 10.85
C ASN A 21 -3.65 -1.56 11.10
N GLY A 22 -2.73 -1.61 10.16
CA GLY A 22 -1.57 -2.48 10.21
C GLY A 22 -1.22 -3.07 8.84
N SER A 23 -0.44 -4.14 8.84
CA SER A 23 0.01 -4.78 7.61
C SER A 23 -1.15 -5.24 6.73
N GLY A 24 -1.15 -4.80 5.47
CA GLY A 24 -2.17 -5.14 4.48
C GLY A 24 -3.45 -4.32 4.55
N SER A 25 -3.56 -3.35 5.47
CA SER A 25 -4.66 -2.38 5.48
C SER A 25 -4.46 -1.31 4.41
N TRP A 26 -5.55 -0.63 4.06
CA TRP A 26 -5.50 0.55 3.21
C TRP A 26 -5.04 1.74 4.05
N MET A 27 -3.93 2.33 3.68
CA MET A 27 -3.36 3.47 4.38
C MET A 27 -3.24 4.66 3.43
N VAL A 28 -3.65 5.82 3.89
CA VAL A 28 -3.52 7.09 3.18
C VAL A 28 -2.66 8.05 3.99
N TYR A 29 -2.07 9.05 3.33
CA TYR A 29 -1.29 10.05 4.05
C TYR A 29 -2.20 10.98 4.89
N LYS A 30 -1.63 11.60 5.90
CA LYS A 30 -2.36 12.43 6.88
C LYS A 30 -3.12 13.63 6.26
N GLY A 31 -2.64 14.14 5.13
CA GLY A 31 -3.25 15.28 4.43
C GLY A 31 -4.29 14.89 3.38
N CYS A 32 -4.76 13.64 3.38
CA CYS A 32 -5.82 13.19 2.49
C CYS A 32 -7.12 13.93 2.81
N ASP A 33 -7.75 14.48 1.79
CA ASP A 33 -8.95 15.30 1.92
C ASP A 33 -10.25 14.47 1.81
N GLU A 34 -11.35 15.15 2.08
CA GLU A 34 -12.69 14.55 2.02
C GLU A 34 -13.06 14.17 0.57
N GLU A 35 -12.67 14.96 -0.40
CA GLU A 35 -12.94 14.68 -1.82
C GLU A 35 -12.33 13.33 -2.25
N TYR A 36 -11.09 13.06 -1.86
CA TYR A 36 -10.49 11.75 -2.11
C TYR A 36 -11.28 10.63 -1.45
N ALA A 37 -11.66 10.79 -0.17
CA ALA A 37 -12.40 9.78 0.57
C ALA A 37 -13.77 9.50 -0.06
N GLU A 38 -14.48 10.54 -0.50
CA GLU A 38 -15.77 10.43 -1.18
C GLU A 38 -15.64 9.68 -2.51
N GLN A 39 -14.68 10.05 -3.35
CA GLN A 39 -14.49 9.44 -4.67
C GLN A 39 -14.00 7.98 -4.58
N VAL A 40 -13.12 7.65 -3.65
CA VAL A 40 -12.63 6.27 -3.46
C VAL A 40 -13.74 5.37 -2.92
N THR A 41 -14.70 5.91 -2.18
CA THR A 41 -15.85 5.17 -1.65
C THR A 41 -17.14 5.39 -2.43
N ALA A 42 -17.08 5.97 -3.63
CA ALA A 42 -18.23 6.36 -4.44
C ALA A 42 -19.07 5.18 -4.96
N GLU A 43 -18.51 3.98 -4.98
CA GLU A 43 -19.18 2.78 -5.45
C GLU A 43 -19.41 1.77 -4.32
N HIS A 44 -20.39 0.90 -4.52
CA HIS A 44 -20.66 -0.26 -3.68
C HIS A 44 -21.02 -1.48 -4.51
N LYS A 45 -20.93 -2.65 -3.91
CA LYS A 45 -21.23 -3.92 -4.58
C LYS A 45 -22.65 -4.36 -4.25
N ILE A 46 -23.46 -4.57 -5.27
CA ILE A 46 -24.85 -5.01 -5.12
C ILE A 46 -25.11 -6.28 -5.92
N LEU A 47 -26.15 -7.00 -5.52
CA LEU A 47 -26.63 -8.18 -6.24
C LEU A 47 -27.60 -7.73 -7.34
N VAL A 48 -27.20 -7.92 -8.59
CA VAL A 48 -28.01 -7.57 -9.76
C VAL A 48 -28.58 -8.85 -10.37
N LYS A 49 -29.89 -8.84 -10.64
CA LYS A 49 -30.58 -9.92 -11.35
C LYS A 49 -31.28 -9.34 -12.59
N ASN A 50 -30.80 -9.69 -13.75
CA ASN A 50 -31.40 -9.26 -15.03
C ASN A 50 -32.23 -10.40 -15.62
N GLY A 51 -33.59 -10.28 -15.54
CA GLY A 51 -34.51 -11.26 -16.11
C GLY A 51 -34.27 -12.69 -15.61
N ASN A 52 -34.08 -13.63 -16.56
CA ASN A 52 -33.81 -15.05 -16.26
C ASN A 52 -32.34 -15.36 -16.02
N SER A 53 -31.46 -14.36 -15.99
CA SER A 53 -30.04 -14.56 -15.72
C SER A 53 -29.79 -14.92 -14.24
N LYS A 54 -28.69 -15.65 -13.97
CA LYS A 54 -28.26 -15.88 -12.59
C LYS A 54 -27.89 -14.55 -11.93
N PRO A 55 -28.28 -14.34 -10.67
CA PRO A 55 -27.86 -13.16 -9.92
C PRO A 55 -26.33 -13.05 -9.88
N ARG A 56 -25.82 -11.84 -10.08
CA ARG A 56 -24.38 -11.56 -10.01
C ARG A 56 -24.11 -10.30 -9.19
N LEU A 57 -22.96 -10.27 -8.54
CA LEU A 57 -22.51 -9.09 -7.80
C LEU A 57 -21.82 -8.13 -8.77
N GLU A 58 -22.27 -6.87 -8.76
CA GLU A 58 -21.70 -5.81 -9.59
C GLU A 58 -21.35 -4.59 -8.74
N TRP A 59 -20.27 -3.91 -9.12
CA TRP A 59 -19.92 -2.61 -8.59
C TRP A 59 -20.74 -1.54 -9.30
N VAL A 60 -21.43 -0.73 -8.54
CA VAL A 60 -22.27 0.38 -9.05
C VAL A 60 -22.05 1.64 -8.24
N PRO A 61 -22.17 2.83 -8.85
CA PRO A 61 -22.12 4.09 -8.13
C PRO A 61 -23.23 4.17 -7.06
N LYS A 62 -22.89 4.72 -5.88
CA LYS A 62 -23.87 4.96 -4.80
C LYS A 62 -24.93 5.99 -5.20
N HIS A 63 -24.55 6.95 -6.04
CA HIS A 63 -25.41 8.02 -6.55
C HIS A 63 -25.19 8.20 -8.03
N SER A 64 -26.22 8.67 -8.76
CA SER A 64 -26.21 8.81 -10.23
C SER A 64 -25.16 9.77 -10.78
N HIS A 65 -24.57 10.61 -9.95
CA HIS A 65 -23.54 11.60 -10.33
C HIS A 65 -22.33 11.54 -9.38
N ALA A 66 -22.09 10.40 -8.76
CA ALA A 66 -20.91 10.23 -7.92
C ALA A 66 -19.65 10.13 -8.80
N ASP A 67 -18.74 11.07 -8.61
CA ASP A 67 -17.41 10.98 -9.21
C ASP A 67 -16.63 9.84 -8.56
N ASN A 68 -15.97 9.03 -9.38
CA ASN A 68 -15.20 7.85 -8.93
C ASN A 68 -13.77 7.85 -9.49
N HIS A 69 -13.30 9.00 -9.97
CA HIS A 69 -12.01 9.10 -10.66
C HIS A 69 -10.84 8.62 -9.81
N TYR A 70 -10.85 8.90 -8.51
CA TYR A 70 -9.80 8.42 -7.60
C TYR A 70 -9.88 6.91 -7.37
N LEU A 71 -11.10 6.33 -7.31
CA LEU A 71 -11.24 4.88 -7.24
C LEU A 71 -10.66 4.20 -8.49
N ASP A 72 -10.95 4.71 -9.66
CA ASP A 72 -10.42 4.17 -10.92
C ASP A 72 -8.89 4.35 -11.00
N ALA A 73 -8.36 5.48 -10.53
CA ALA A 73 -6.92 5.69 -10.45
C ALA A 73 -6.24 4.68 -9.53
N GLU A 74 -6.83 4.37 -8.37
CA GLU A 74 -6.33 3.34 -7.45
C GLU A 74 -6.39 1.94 -8.04
N VAL A 75 -7.45 1.62 -8.80
CA VAL A 75 -7.57 0.34 -9.54
C VAL A 75 -6.41 0.20 -10.53
N TYR A 76 -6.12 1.23 -11.31
CA TYR A 76 -5.01 1.19 -12.27
C TYR A 76 -3.65 1.17 -11.59
N ALA A 77 -3.47 1.88 -10.49
CA ALA A 77 -2.25 1.85 -9.71
C ALA A 77 -1.97 0.44 -9.14
N MET A 78 -2.99 -0.23 -8.61
CA MET A 78 -2.87 -1.62 -8.15
C MET A 78 -2.56 -2.59 -9.29
N ALA A 79 -3.21 -2.44 -10.44
CA ALA A 79 -2.94 -3.27 -11.60
C ALA A 79 -1.51 -3.10 -12.11
N ALA A 80 -1.01 -1.88 -12.13
CA ALA A 80 0.37 -1.59 -12.49
C ALA A 80 1.37 -2.20 -11.49
N ALA A 81 1.11 -2.07 -10.19
CA ALA A 81 1.92 -2.67 -9.15
C ALA A 81 1.97 -4.20 -9.25
N ASP A 82 0.84 -4.84 -9.54
CA ASP A 82 0.78 -6.29 -9.77
C ASP A 82 1.61 -6.71 -11.00
N THR A 83 1.52 -5.95 -12.08
CA THR A 83 2.30 -6.21 -13.30
C THR A 83 3.81 -6.11 -13.03
N LEU A 84 4.23 -5.20 -12.15
CA LEU A 84 5.61 -5.05 -11.72
C LEU A 84 6.04 -6.06 -10.64
N GLY A 85 5.12 -6.91 -10.15
CA GLY A 85 5.44 -7.90 -9.13
C GLY A 85 5.71 -7.32 -7.74
N VAL A 86 5.20 -6.13 -7.42
CA VAL A 86 5.46 -5.43 -6.15
C VAL A 86 5.14 -6.30 -4.93
N ARG A 87 4.12 -7.16 -5.02
CA ARG A 87 3.78 -8.09 -3.94
C ARG A 87 4.89 -9.12 -3.65
N MET A 88 5.71 -9.43 -4.64
CA MET A 88 6.82 -10.38 -4.48
C MET A 88 8.05 -9.73 -3.84
N LEU A 89 8.22 -8.41 -3.98
CA LEU A 89 9.33 -7.68 -3.38
C LEU A 89 9.33 -7.76 -1.85
N HIS A 90 8.16 -7.79 -1.24
CA HIS A 90 8.04 -7.91 0.21
C HIS A 90 8.59 -9.24 0.75
N LEU A 91 8.49 -10.31 0.01
CA LEU A 91 8.98 -11.63 0.42
C LEU A 91 10.51 -11.73 0.35
N GLN A 92 11.16 -10.94 -0.50
CA GLN A 92 12.62 -10.92 -0.63
C GLN A 92 13.29 -10.19 0.54
N ASN A 93 12.66 -9.14 1.07
CA ASN A 93 13.20 -8.38 2.22
C ASN A 93 13.06 -9.10 3.57
N ILE A 94 12.24 -10.14 3.67
CA ILE A 94 12.10 -10.92 4.92
C ILE A 94 13.29 -11.89 5.12
N GLN A 95 14.08 -12.15 4.08
CA GLN A 95 15.23 -13.06 4.14
C GLN A 95 16.57 -12.35 4.46
N GLU A 96 16.60 -11.03 4.45
CA GLU A 96 17.73 -10.29 4.99
C GLU A 96 17.54 -10.18 6.51
N GLU A 97 18.16 -11.09 7.27
CA GLU A 97 18.33 -10.93 8.72
C GLU A 97 18.91 -9.52 8.97
N PRO A 98 18.39 -8.80 9.99
CA PRO A 98 19.01 -7.55 10.40
C PRO A 98 20.47 -7.87 10.72
N GLN A 99 21.39 -7.44 9.89
CA GLN A 99 22.80 -7.45 10.26
C GLN A 99 22.87 -6.60 11.52
N GLU A 100 23.16 -7.24 12.65
CA GLU A 100 23.51 -6.51 13.87
C GLU A 100 24.57 -5.47 13.47
N PRO A 101 24.41 -4.21 13.89
CA PRO A 101 25.42 -3.19 13.61
C PRO A 101 26.74 -3.76 14.10
N LYS A 102 27.67 -3.97 13.17
CA LYS A 102 29.04 -4.33 13.53
C LYS A 102 29.45 -3.33 14.58
N LYS A 103 29.60 -3.78 15.81
CA LYS A 103 30.26 -3.00 16.86
C LYS A 103 31.59 -2.62 16.25
N GLU A 104 31.72 -1.35 15.87
CA GLU A 104 33.02 -0.80 15.55
C GLU A 104 33.91 -1.15 16.74
N GLN A 105 34.88 -2.04 16.50
CA GLN A 105 35.93 -2.28 17.48
C GLN A 105 36.63 -0.95 17.61
N TYR A 106 36.35 -0.31 18.72
CA TYR A 106 37.06 0.86 19.17
C TYR A 106 38.51 0.44 19.29
N THR A 107 39.33 0.81 18.29
CA THR A 107 40.76 0.70 18.40
C THR A 107 41.22 1.86 19.27
N PRO A 108 41.93 1.59 20.36
CA PRO A 108 42.39 2.65 21.26
C PRO A 108 43.54 3.41 20.59
N GLU A 109 43.25 4.23 19.62
CA GLU A 109 44.22 5.19 19.06
C GLU A 109 44.29 6.49 19.88
N GLU A 110 43.54 6.60 20.96
CA GLU A 110 43.57 7.78 21.84
C GLU A 110 44.67 7.74 22.91
N GLU A 111 45.46 6.68 23.01
CA GLU A 111 46.52 6.60 24.02
C GLU A 111 47.75 7.47 23.67
N TRP A 112 47.88 7.94 22.40
CA TRP A 112 49.00 8.79 22.01
C TRP A 112 48.79 10.26 22.42
N ILE A 113 47.56 10.70 22.72
CA ILE A 113 47.27 12.09 23.14
C ILE A 113 47.64 12.31 24.61
N SER A 114 47.52 11.29 25.43
CA SER A 114 47.81 11.39 26.87
C SER A 114 49.32 11.42 27.18
N GLN A 115 50.20 11.03 26.25
CA GLN A 115 51.66 11.04 26.48
C GLN A 115 52.33 12.37 26.13
N ASN A 116 51.61 13.31 25.53
CA ASN A 116 52.18 14.58 25.11
C ASN A 116 51.84 15.78 26.05
N GLU A 117 51.17 15.56 27.16
CA GLU A 117 50.88 16.63 28.14
C GLU A 117 52.02 16.90 29.11
N SER A 118 53.21 16.34 28.91
CA SER A 118 54.40 16.63 29.75
C SER A 118 55.26 17.82 29.22
N TRP A 119 54.64 18.72 28.46
CA TRP A 119 55.34 19.88 27.90
C TRP A 119 55.01 21.22 28.58
N LEU A 120 54.42 21.17 29.76
CA LEU A 120 54.19 22.39 30.55
C LEU A 120 54.93 22.31 31.86
#